data_e9815b568d55ac879b08a9899bb37689
#
_entry.id   e9815b568d55ac879b08a9899bb37689
#
_cell.length_a   1.000
_cell.length_b   1.000
_cell.length_c   1.000
_cell.angle_alpha   90.00
_cell.angle_beta   90.00
_cell.angle_gamma   90.00
#
_symmetry.space_group_name_H-M   'P 1'
#
loop_
_entity.id
_entity.type
_entity.pdbx_description
1 polymer ?
#
loop_
_entity_poly.entity_id
_entity_poly.type
_entity_poly.pdbx_seq_one_letter_code
_entity_poly.pdbx_strand_id
1 'polypeptide(L)'
;TIDGLEPDTEYEIIIRNKEGDSEPKRLRTDFEYVTLNVRDFGAKGNGENDDTLAIQAAISCCPKDSRILVPEGVYKVSSLFLKSHITLELGEGAVLSAFTDRNKFAVLPGMIQSWDEEQEYNLGTWEGNPLDMFSSIITGVDVTDVVITGKGKIDGCAGYENWWHSFRTIIGAYRPRMIFLNHCKRITLHQFTTDNSPA
;
A
#
# COMPACT_ATOMS: atom_id res chain seq x y z
N THR A 1 8.77 -17.57 1.87
CA THR A 1 7.39 -17.37 1.38
C THR A 1 7.13 -18.35 0.24
N ILE A 2 5.94 -18.92 0.19
CA ILE A 2 5.47 -19.76 -0.91
C ILE A 2 4.42 -18.95 -1.65
N ASP A 3 4.57 -18.84 -2.97
CA ASP A 3 3.72 -18.02 -3.83
C ASP A 3 2.85 -18.90 -4.73
N GLY A 4 1.79 -18.31 -5.32
CA GLY A 4 0.95 -18.98 -6.30
C GLY A 4 0.05 -20.07 -5.73
N LEU A 5 -0.26 -19.95 -4.43
CA LEU A 5 -1.23 -20.83 -3.81
C LEU A 5 -2.65 -20.33 -4.10
N GLU A 6 -3.54 -21.27 -4.46
CA GLU A 6 -4.96 -20.97 -4.65
C GLU A 6 -5.64 -20.68 -3.31
N PRO A 7 -6.62 -19.76 -3.25
CA PRO A 7 -7.41 -19.51 -2.06
C PRO A 7 -8.23 -20.74 -1.63
N ASP A 8 -8.55 -20.81 -0.33
CA ASP A 8 -9.39 -21.84 0.30
C ASP A 8 -8.98 -23.29 -0.03
N THR A 9 -7.68 -23.51 -0.25
CA THR A 9 -7.13 -24.79 -0.72
C THR A 9 -6.20 -25.41 0.33
N GLU A 10 -6.33 -26.72 0.53
CA GLU A 10 -5.40 -27.48 1.39
C GLU A 10 -4.11 -27.82 0.64
N TYR A 11 -2.99 -27.58 1.32
CA TYR A 11 -1.65 -27.91 0.85
C TYR A 11 -0.92 -28.75 1.88
N GLU A 12 -0.10 -29.66 1.39
CA GLU A 12 0.87 -30.38 2.20
C GLU A 12 2.27 -29.88 1.85
N ILE A 13 3.00 -29.39 2.85
CA ILE A 13 4.34 -28.83 2.69
C ILE A 13 5.36 -29.79 3.28
N ILE A 14 6.36 -30.14 2.50
CA ILE A 14 7.54 -30.92 2.89
C ILE A 14 8.77 -30.08 2.59
N ILE A 15 9.61 -29.86 3.58
CA ILE A 15 10.92 -29.23 3.39
C ILE A 15 11.92 -30.32 3.07
N ARG A 16 12.55 -30.21 1.91
CA ARG A 16 13.60 -31.13 1.45
C ARG A 16 14.97 -30.49 1.54
N ASN A 17 15.90 -31.17 2.20
CA ASN A 17 17.29 -30.76 2.28
C ASN A 17 18.24 -31.95 2.09
N LYS A 18 19.56 -31.74 2.27
CA LYS A 18 20.58 -32.80 2.09
C LYS A 18 20.50 -33.88 3.16
N GLU A 19 19.84 -33.65 4.27
CA GLU A 19 19.71 -34.56 5.41
C GLU A 19 18.41 -35.39 5.33
N GLY A 20 17.51 -35.05 4.39
CA GLY A 20 16.27 -35.76 4.14
C GLY A 20 15.06 -34.82 4.06
N ASP A 21 13.89 -35.41 4.06
CA ASP A 21 12.60 -34.70 4.02
C ASP A 21 12.09 -34.50 5.45
N SER A 22 11.48 -33.29 5.70
CA SER A 22 10.78 -33.06 6.95
C SER A 22 9.46 -33.85 7.01
N GLU A 23 8.90 -33.97 8.22
CA GLU A 23 7.52 -34.43 8.34
C GLU A 23 6.59 -33.48 7.56
N PRO A 24 5.57 -33.99 6.88
CA PRO A 24 4.60 -33.21 6.15
C PRO A 24 3.81 -32.30 7.08
N LYS A 25 3.66 -31.03 6.70
CA LYS A 25 2.81 -30.08 7.41
C LYS A 25 1.66 -29.66 6.52
N ARG A 26 0.43 -29.87 6.97
CA ARG A 26 -0.77 -29.44 6.27
C ARG A 26 -1.14 -28.00 6.68
N LEU A 27 -1.54 -27.24 5.70
CA LEU A 27 -2.12 -25.91 5.88
C LEU A 27 -3.25 -25.73 4.87
N ARG A 28 -4.20 -24.85 5.21
CA ARG A 28 -5.21 -24.37 4.28
C ARG A 28 -5.01 -22.88 4.09
N THR A 29 -5.06 -22.43 2.84
CA THR A 29 -5.03 -21.01 2.52
C THR A 29 -6.35 -20.35 2.92
N ASP A 30 -6.29 -19.05 3.21
CA ASP A 30 -7.49 -18.30 3.56
C ASP A 30 -8.47 -18.22 2.40
N PHE A 31 -9.75 -18.06 2.74
CA PHE A 31 -10.80 -17.83 1.76
C PHE A 31 -10.64 -16.46 1.10
N GLU A 32 -10.85 -16.43 -0.22
CA GLU A 32 -10.90 -15.19 -1.00
C GLU A 32 -12.18 -15.16 -1.82
N TYR A 33 -13.00 -14.11 -1.62
CA TYR A 33 -14.32 -14.04 -2.24
C TYR A 33 -14.24 -13.70 -3.74
N VAL A 34 -13.42 -12.68 -4.10
CA VAL A 34 -13.23 -12.27 -5.51
C VAL A 34 -11.90 -11.53 -5.66
N THR A 35 -11.32 -11.62 -6.85
CA THR A 35 -10.20 -10.77 -7.29
C THR A 35 -10.73 -9.68 -8.21
N LEU A 36 -10.52 -8.42 -7.83
CA LEU A 36 -10.84 -7.24 -8.64
C LEU A 36 -9.58 -6.76 -9.35
N ASN A 37 -9.58 -6.74 -10.69
CA ASN A 37 -8.47 -6.20 -11.46
C ASN A 37 -8.65 -4.68 -11.62
N VAL A 38 -7.66 -3.86 -11.27
CA VAL A 38 -7.75 -2.40 -11.37
C VAL A 38 -8.00 -1.90 -12.80
N ARG A 39 -7.66 -2.70 -13.82
CA ARG A 39 -7.95 -2.37 -15.22
C ARG A 39 -9.44 -2.37 -15.53
N ASP A 40 -10.23 -3.18 -14.83
CA ASP A 40 -11.69 -3.22 -14.99
C ASP A 40 -12.34 -1.94 -14.43
N PHE A 41 -11.62 -1.20 -13.58
CA PHE A 41 -12.01 0.11 -13.05
C PHE A 41 -11.46 1.27 -13.88
N GLY A 42 -10.76 0.98 -14.98
CA GLY A 42 -10.26 1.97 -15.93
C GLY A 42 -8.80 2.35 -15.79
N ALA A 43 -8.05 1.73 -14.88
CA ALA A 43 -6.61 1.95 -14.75
C ALA A 43 -5.89 1.55 -16.04
N LYS A 44 -5.00 2.41 -16.54
CA LYS A 44 -4.27 2.23 -17.81
C LYS A 44 -2.95 1.50 -17.64
N GLY A 45 -2.22 1.82 -16.57
CA GLY A 45 -0.91 1.22 -16.32
C GLY A 45 0.12 1.50 -17.40
N ASN A 46 0.02 2.65 -18.07
CA ASN A 46 0.89 3.04 -19.20
C ASN A 46 1.97 4.08 -18.85
N GLY A 47 2.06 4.48 -17.57
CA GLY A 47 3.04 5.47 -17.10
C GLY A 47 2.70 6.93 -17.40
N GLU A 48 1.59 7.21 -18.04
CA GLU A 48 1.17 8.54 -18.49
C GLU A 48 -0.10 9.01 -17.78
N ASN A 49 -1.12 8.16 -17.77
CA ASN A 49 -2.43 8.48 -17.20
C ASN A 49 -2.39 8.49 -15.67
N ASP A 50 -3.22 9.34 -15.07
CA ASP A 50 -3.49 9.31 -13.62
C ASP A 50 -4.43 8.15 -13.31
N ASP A 51 -3.90 7.10 -12.74
CA ASP A 51 -4.62 5.88 -12.39
C ASP A 51 -5.14 5.88 -10.94
N THR A 52 -4.92 6.98 -10.19
CA THR A 52 -5.28 7.06 -8.77
C THR A 52 -6.73 6.73 -8.50
N LEU A 53 -7.65 7.39 -9.23
CA LEU A 53 -9.09 7.20 -8.99
C LEU A 53 -9.57 5.81 -9.39
N ALA A 54 -9.01 5.22 -10.45
CA ALA A 54 -9.37 3.88 -10.88
C ALA A 54 -8.95 2.83 -9.84
N ILE A 55 -7.72 2.92 -9.33
CA ILE A 55 -7.23 2.01 -8.29
C ILE A 55 -7.98 2.26 -6.97
N GLN A 56 -8.24 3.52 -6.61
CA GLN A 56 -9.01 3.84 -5.42
C GLN A 56 -10.46 3.33 -5.50
N ALA A 57 -11.08 3.37 -6.69
CA ALA A 57 -12.40 2.82 -6.89
C ALA A 57 -12.40 1.29 -6.68
N ALA A 58 -11.40 0.58 -7.21
CA ALA A 58 -11.24 -0.85 -6.96
C ALA A 58 -11.10 -1.15 -5.46
N ILE A 59 -10.27 -0.40 -4.73
CA ILE A 59 -10.11 -0.54 -3.28
C ILE A 59 -11.44 -0.28 -2.56
N SER A 60 -12.13 0.80 -2.90
CA SER A 60 -13.38 1.20 -2.24
C SER A 60 -14.51 0.21 -2.46
N CYS A 61 -14.61 -0.36 -3.67
CA CYS A 61 -15.65 -1.34 -4.05
C CYS A 61 -15.30 -2.76 -3.60
N CYS A 62 -14.04 -3.05 -3.26
CA CYS A 62 -13.58 -4.40 -2.94
C CYS A 62 -14.40 -4.97 -1.76
N PRO A 63 -15.08 -6.13 -1.92
CA PRO A 63 -15.75 -6.78 -0.81
C PRO A 63 -14.74 -7.22 0.28
N LYS A 64 -15.28 -7.52 1.46
CA LYS A 64 -14.49 -8.14 2.52
C LYS A 64 -13.89 -9.48 2.04
N ASP A 65 -12.69 -9.78 2.52
CA ASP A 65 -11.96 -11.00 2.21
C ASP A 65 -11.76 -11.21 0.69
N SER A 66 -11.39 -10.13 0.01
CA SER A 66 -11.19 -10.08 -1.44
C SER A 66 -9.87 -9.41 -1.79
N ARG A 67 -9.45 -9.61 -3.03
CA ARG A 67 -8.18 -9.12 -3.55
C ARG A 67 -8.37 -8.00 -4.56
N ILE A 68 -7.51 -7.01 -4.52
CA ILE A 68 -7.29 -6.02 -5.58
C ILE A 68 -5.99 -6.38 -6.27
N LEU A 69 -6.04 -6.76 -7.54
CA LEU A 69 -4.87 -7.05 -8.35
C LEU A 69 -4.49 -5.83 -9.18
N VAL A 70 -3.26 -5.35 -8.99
CA VAL A 70 -2.59 -4.40 -9.86
C VAL A 70 -1.69 -5.20 -10.79
N PRO A 71 -2.08 -5.52 -12.03
CA PRO A 71 -1.27 -6.34 -12.94
C PRO A 71 -0.05 -5.57 -13.46
N GLU A 72 0.81 -6.24 -14.23
CA GLU A 72 1.98 -5.62 -14.89
C GLU A 72 1.61 -4.29 -15.54
N GLY A 73 2.46 -3.26 -15.35
CA GLY A 73 2.29 -1.92 -15.90
C GLY A 73 2.84 -0.83 -14.99
N VAL A 74 2.89 0.40 -15.49
CA VAL A 74 3.32 1.59 -14.72
C VAL A 74 2.09 2.46 -14.46
N TYR A 75 1.66 2.51 -13.21
CA TYR A 75 0.45 3.22 -12.77
C TYR A 75 0.86 4.51 -12.07
N LYS A 76 0.54 5.67 -12.68
CA LYS A 76 0.79 6.97 -12.04
C LYS A 76 -0.26 7.21 -10.96
N VAL A 77 0.21 7.38 -9.72
CA VAL A 77 -0.67 7.52 -8.56
C VAL A 77 -0.24 8.67 -7.65
N SER A 78 -1.21 9.25 -6.95
CA SER A 78 -0.96 10.07 -5.78
C SER A 78 -1.10 9.23 -4.51
N SER A 79 -2.20 9.39 -3.76
CA SER A 79 -2.43 8.64 -2.54
C SER A 79 -3.57 7.64 -2.72
N LEU A 80 -3.35 6.44 -2.24
CA LEU A 80 -4.33 5.37 -2.16
C LEU A 80 -4.67 5.12 -0.69
N PHE A 81 -5.95 5.19 -0.36
CA PHE A 81 -6.45 4.97 0.98
C PHE A 81 -7.00 3.56 1.11
N LEU A 82 -6.44 2.83 2.06
CA LEU A 82 -6.81 1.45 2.32
C LEU A 82 -8.17 1.34 3.02
N LYS A 83 -8.80 0.20 2.91
CA LYS A 83 -9.93 -0.23 3.74
C LYS A 83 -9.63 -1.57 4.39
N SER A 84 -10.41 -1.94 5.42
CA SER A 84 -10.21 -3.19 6.15
C SER A 84 -10.60 -4.43 5.33
N HIS A 85 -9.98 -5.57 5.69
CA HIS A 85 -10.28 -6.91 5.16
C HIS A 85 -10.07 -7.05 3.66
N ILE A 86 -8.93 -6.57 3.16
CA ILE A 86 -8.56 -6.68 1.75
C ILE A 86 -7.11 -7.13 1.57
N THR A 87 -6.84 -7.72 0.42
CA THR A 87 -5.49 -7.93 -0.09
C THR A 87 -5.24 -7.00 -1.26
N LEU A 88 -4.20 -6.17 -1.21
CA LEU A 88 -3.69 -5.40 -2.33
C LEU A 88 -2.46 -6.11 -2.89
N GLU A 89 -2.58 -6.67 -4.08
CA GLU A 89 -1.49 -7.37 -4.75
C GLU A 89 -0.90 -6.54 -5.89
N LEU A 90 0.40 -6.30 -5.80
CA LEU A 90 1.20 -5.72 -6.87
C LEU A 90 1.80 -6.87 -7.68
N GLY A 91 1.22 -7.20 -8.82
CA GLY A 91 1.69 -8.27 -9.70
C GLY A 91 3.15 -8.07 -10.14
N GLU A 92 3.76 -9.12 -10.64
CA GLU A 92 5.11 -9.04 -11.21
C GLU A 92 5.12 -8.02 -12.36
N GLY A 93 6.09 -7.08 -12.35
CA GLY A 93 6.15 -5.99 -13.32
C GLY A 93 5.18 -4.82 -13.07
N ALA A 94 4.35 -4.88 -12.02
CA ALA A 94 3.53 -3.74 -11.60
C ALA A 94 4.38 -2.69 -10.89
N VAL A 95 4.22 -1.42 -11.27
CA VAL A 95 4.86 -0.28 -10.63
C VAL A 95 3.81 0.77 -10.28
N LEU A 96 3.60 1.03 -8.98
CA LEU A 96 2.92 2.23 -8.53
C LEU A 96 3.93 3.38 -8.55
N SER A 97 3.83 4.26 -9.52
CA SER A 97 4.75 5.38 -9.76
C SER A 97 4.12 6.66 -9.24
N ALA A 98 4.64 7.20 -8.15
CA ALA A 98 4.06 8.37 -7.51
C ALA A 98 4.21 9.64 -8.36
N PHE A 99 3.22 10.52 -8.30
CA PHE A 99 3.39 11.88 -8.78
C PHE A 99 4.41 12.63 -7.94
N THR A 100 5.09 13.58 -8.56
CA THR A 100 6.01 14.51 -7.88
C THR A 100 5.41 15.91 -7.70
N ASP A 101 4.23 16.15 -8.26
CA ASP A 101 3.46 17.39 -8.06
C ASP A 101 2.74 17.33 -6.71
N ARG A 102 3.12 18.27 -5.80
CA ARG A 102 2.54 18.37 -4.46
C ARG A 102 1.03 18.62 -4.46
N ASN A 103 0.50 19.27 -5.50
CA ASN A 103 -0.95 19.56 -5.62
C ASN A 103 -1.79 18.30 -5.85
N LYS A 104 -1.16 17.17 -6.17
CA LYS A 104 -1.83 15.87 -6.34
C LYS A 104 -2.09 15.16 -5.01
N PHE A 105 -1.48 15.62 -3.92
CA PHE A 105 -1.57 14.96 -2.62
C PHE A 105 -2.43 15.77 -1.66
N ALA A 106 -3.33 15.11 -0.95
CA ALA A 106 -4.05 15.72 0.15
C ALA A 106 -3.08 16.02 1.31
N VAL A 107 -3.34 17.08 2.05
CA VAL A 107 -2.62 17.36 3.29
C VAL A 107 -3.40 16.74 4.45
N LEU A 108 -2.72 15.92 5.22
CA LEU A 108 -3.24 15.33 6.45
C LEU A 108 -2.75 16.16 7.64
N PRO A 109 -3.63 16.52 8.58
CA PRO A 109 -3.25 17.33 9.75
C PRO A 109 -2.32 16.55 10.66
N GLY A 110 -1.32 17.22 11.21
CA GLY A 110 -0.39 16.66 12.18
C GLY A 110 -1.07 16.21 13.45
N MET A 111 -2.11 16.93 13.88
CA MET A 111 -2.90 16.56 15.05
C MET A 111 -4.39 16.84 14.77
N ILE A 112 -5.23 15.86 15.09
CA ILE A 112 -6.67 16.04 15.18
C ILE A 112 -7.03 15.85 16.65
N GLN A 113 -7.52 16.91 17.28
CA GLN A 113 -8.10 16.81 18.61
C GLN A 113 -9.51 16.22 18.49
N SER A 114 -9.77 15.12 19.20
CA SER A 114 -11.13 14.64 19.32
C SER A 114 -11.95 15.57 20.22
N TRP A 115 -13.26 15.53 20.05
CA TRP A 115 -14.21 16.29 20.88
C TRP A 115 -14.09 15.98 22.38
N ASP A 116 -13.74 14.74 22.73
CA ASP A 116 -13.69 14.23 24.10
C ASP A 116 -12.27 14.20 24.70
N GLU A 117 -11.26 14.67 23.93
CA GLU A 117 -9.84 14.64 24.32
C GLU A 117 -9.29 13.23 24.61
N GLU A 118 -10.09 12.17 24.42
CA GLU A 118 -9.70 10.79 24.69
C GLU A 118 -8.98 10.11 23.51
N GLN A 119 -9.17 10.63 22.30
CA GLN A 119 -8.57 10.08 21.08
C GLN A 119 -7.86 11.16 20.29
N GLU A 120 -6.55 11.15 20.34
CA GLU A 120 -5.73 11.99 19.48
C GLU A 120 -5.29 11.21 18.23
N TYR A 121 -5.60 11.74 17.07
CA TYR A 121 -5.08 11.23 15.80
C TYR A 121 -3.93 12.09 15.31
N ASN A 122 -2.74 11.52 15.25
CA ASN A 122 -1.59 12.12 14.62
C ASN A 122 -1.43 11.54 13.21
N LEU A 123 -1.95 12.24 12.20
CA LEU A 123 -1.87 11.82 10.80
C LEU A 123 -0.58 12.27 10.11
N GLY A 124 0.23 13.03 10.80
CA GLY A 124 1.56 13.43 10.34
C GLY A 124 2.47 13.76 11.54
N THR A 125 3.66 13.17 11.55
CA THR A 125 4.66 13.42 12.60
C THR A 125 6.07 13.43 12.03
N TRP A 126 6.93 14.27 12.60
CA TRP A 126 8.35 14.24 12.37
C TRP A 126 9.10 14.29 13.70
N GLU A 127 9.99 13.33 13.93
CA GLU A 127 10.77 13.22 15.18
C GLU A 127 9.91 13.32 16.45
N GLY A 128 8.69 12.73 16.41
CA GLY A 128 7.76 12.73 17.53
C GLY A 128 6.89 13.98 17.67
N ASN A 129 7.10 15.00 16.82
CA ASN A 129 6.28 16.21 16.84
C ASN A 129 5.16 16.13 15.80
N PRO A 130 3.91 16.49 16.12
CA PRO A 130 2.84 16.62 15.15
C PRO A 130 3.19 17.66 14.07
N LEU A 131 2.97 17.30 12.83
CA LEU A 131 3.28 18.13 11.68
C LEU A 131 2.37 17.76 10.51
N ASP A 132 1.77 18.78 9.87
CA ASP A 132 1.00 18.55 8.65
C ASP A 132 1.86 17.90 7.57
N MET A 133 1.33 16.85 6.96
CA MET A 133 2.04 16.01 6.02
C MET A 133 1.20 15.74 4.78
N PHE A 134 1.83 15.68 3.62
CA PHE A 134 1.16 15.13 2.45
C PHE A 134 0.80 13.65 2.69
N SER A 135 -0.41 13.26 2.30
CA SER A 135 -0.86 11.88 2.38
C SER A 135 0.12 10.94 1.68
N SER A 136 0.37 9.81 2.28
CA SER A 136 1.34 8.83 1.75
C SER A 136 0.82 8.15 0.50
N ILE A 137 1.72 7.54 -0.28
CA ILE A 137 1.34 6.82 -1.51
C ILE A 137 0.33 5.72 -1.16
N ILE A 138 0.57 5.03 -0.05
CA ILE A 138 -0.43 4.13 0.55
C ILE A 138 -0.71 4.62 1.97
N THR A 139 -1.97 4.91 2.27
CA THR A 139 -2.40 5.44 3.55
C THR A 139 -3.47 4.54 4.16
N GLY A 140 -3.26 4.07 5.39
CA GLY A 140 -4.22 3.33 6.18
C GLY A 140 -4.47 4.04 7.52
N VAL A 141 -5.74 4.32 7.81
CA VAL A 141 -6.18 4.88 9.08
C VAL A 141 -7.33 4.02 9.59
N ASP A 142 -7.22 3.52 10.82
CA ASP A 142 -8.22 2.65 11.46
C ASP A 142 -8.58 1.38 10.66
N VAL A 143 -7.65 0.88 9.84
CA VAL A 143 -7.88 -0.33 9.06
C VAL A 143 -7.34 -1.58 9.77
N THR A 144 -8.00 -2.69 9.52
CA THR A 144 -7.65 -3.99 10.10
C THR A 144 -7.70 -5.09 9.04
N ASP A 145 -6.89 -6.14 9.21
CA ASP A 145 -6.83 -7.30 8.32
C ASP A 145 -6.53 -6.89 6.87
N VAL A 146 -5.40 -6.22 6.67
CA VAL A 146 -4.95 -5.81 5.34
C VAL A 146 -3.63 -6.50 5.01
N VAL A 147 -3.58 -7.06 3.81
CA VAL A 147 -2.36 -7.63 3.24
C VAL A 147 -1.94 -6.79 2.03
N ILE A 148 -0.70 -6.33 2.00
CA ILE A 148 -0.09 -5.76 0.80
C ILE A 148 1.03 -6.70 0.38
N THR A 149 0.95 -7.23 -0.83
CA THR A 149 1.83 -8.30 -1.29
C THR A 149 2.16 -8.19 -2.78
N GLY A 150 2.90 -9.14 -3.28
CA GLY A 150 3.22 -9.31 -4.69
C GLY A 150 4.65 -8.90 -5.03
N LYS A 151 5.07 -9.12 -6.27
CA LYS A 151 6.43 -8.89 -6.74
C LYS A 151 6.63 -7.53 -7.42
N GLY A 152 5.63 -6.67 -7.36
CA GLY A 152 5.68 -5.33 -7.93
C GLY A 152 6.47 -4.34 -7.09
N LYS A 153 6.42 -3.08 -7.49
CA LYS A 153 7.17 -1.99 -6.89
C LYS A 153 6.28 -0.78 -6.56
N ILE A 154 6.59 -0.10 -5.48
CA ILE A 154 6.11 1.24 -5.18
C ILE A 154 7.28 2.18 -5.36
N ASP A 155 7.20 3.09 -6.34
CA ASP A 155 8.24 4.06 -6.64
C ASP A 155 7.76 5.46 -6.26
N GLY A 156 8.40 6.06 -5.27
CA GLY A 156 8.08 7.41 -4.81
C GLY A 156 8.56 8.51 -5.75
N CYS A 157 9.34 8.17 -6.78
CA CYS A 157 9.87 9.07 -7.79
C CYS A 157 10.59 10.31 -7.22
N ALA A 158 11.09 10.22 -5.99
CA ALA A 158 11.74 11.35 -5.36
C ALA A 158 13.16 11.58 -5.90
N GLY A 159 13.50 12.84 -6.05
CA GLY A 159 14.81 13.29 -6.52
C GLY A 159 15.08 14.72 -6.08
N TYR A 160 16.31 15.19 -6.30
CA TYR A 160 16.75 16.54 -5.92
C TYR A 160 16.05 17.66 -6.71
N GLU A 161 15.48 17.34 -7.85
CA GLU A 161 14.69 18.25 -8.69
C GLU A 161 13.23 18.41 -8.21
N ASN A 162 12.78 17.58 -7.26
CA ASN A 162 11.40 17.57 -6.82
C ASN A 162 11.28 17.49 -5.27
N TRP A 163 11.01 16.33 -4.70
CA TRP A 163 10.75 16.14 -3.27
C TRP A 163 11.96 16.49 -2.39
N TRP A 164 13.18 16.24 -2.83
CA TRP A 164 14.39 16.53 -2.07
C TRP A 164 14.96 17.92 -2.35
N HIS A 165 14.34 18.70 -3.24
CA HIS A 165 14.68 20.09 -3.40
C HIS A 165 14.42 20.84 -2.10
N SER A 166 15.43 21.47 -1.54
CA SER A 166 15.35 22.17 -0.24
C SER A 166 14.77 21.30 0.89
N PHE A 167 15.22 20.06 1.01
CA PHE A 167 14.66 19.02 1.89
C PHE A 167 14.57 19.40 3.38
N ARG A 168 15.26 20.47 3.81
CA ARG A 168 15.18 21.04 5.17
C ARG A 168 14.05 22.07 5.33
N THR A 169 13.36 22.42 4.25
CA THR A 169 12.29 23.42 4.25
C THR A 169 10.96 22.70 3.99
N ILE A 170 9.96 22.97 4.85
CA ILE A 170 8.60 22.48 4.63
C ILE A 170 7.96 23.36 3.56
N ILE A 171 7.50 22.76 2.47
CA ILE A 171 6.83 23.43 1.36
C ILE A 171 5.40 22.92 1.28
N GLY A 172 4.45 23.71 1.79
CA GLY A 172 3.03 23.33 1.91
C GLY A 172 2.77 22.42 3.10
N ALA A 173 3.32 21.23 3.07
CA ALA A 173 3.29 20.23 4.15
C ALA A 173 4.58 19.42 4.11
N TYR A 174 4.78 18.53 5.10
CA TYR A 174 5.91 17.62 5.08
C TYR A 174 5.73 16.57 3.98
N ARG A 175 6.85 16.09 3.44
CA ARG A 175 6.88 15.15 2.30
C ARG A 175 6.12 13.85 2.60
N PRO A 176 5.44 13.26 1.62
CA PRO A 176 4.72 12.01 1.81
C PRO A 176 5.69 10.86 2.13
N ARG A 177 5.22 9.89 2.88
CA ARG A 177 5.89 8.60 3.06
C ARG A 177 5.43 7.62 1.98
N MET A 178 6.14 6.52 1.84
CA MET A 178 5.71 5.43 0.95
C MET A 178 4.43 4.79 1.47
N ILE A 179 4.44 4.38 2.74
CA ILE A 179 3.32 3.76 3.42
C ILE A 179 3.17 4.42 4.79
N PHE A 180 1.95 4.82 5.11
CA PHE A 180 1.58 5.36 6.42
C PHE A 180 0.40 4.58 6.99
N LEU A 181 0.55 4.09 8.21
CA LEU A 181 -0.44 3.30 8.91
C LEU A 181 -0.65 3.89 10.30
N ASN A 182 -1.89 4.27 10.60
CA ASN A 182 -2.25 4.85 11.89
C ASN A 182 -3.44 4.08 12.48
N HIS A 183 -3.36 3.69 13.77
CA HIS A 183 -4.36 2.88 14.47
C HIS A 183 -4.76 1.57 13.76
N CYS A 184 -3.87 1.03 12.94
CA CYS A 184 -4.13 -0.18 12.16
C CYS A 184 -3.83 -1.45 12.97
N LYS A 185 -4.53 -2.56 12.64
CA LYS A 185 -4.35 -3.85 13.29
C LYS A 185 -4.23 -4.97 12.26
N ARG A 186 -3.36 -5.95 12.51
CA ARG A 186 -3.14 -7.14 11.65
C ARG A 186 -2.85 -6.76 10.21
N ILE A 187 -1.79 -5.98 10.02
CA ILE A 187 -1.32 -5.56 8.70
C ILE A 187 -0.14 -6.44 8.31
N THR A 188 -0.18 -6.99 7.13
CA THR A 188 0.91 -7.77 6.56
C THR A 188 1.46 -7.09 5.31
N LEU A 189 2.76 -6.84 5.29
CA LEU A 189 3.47 -6.23 4.17
C LEU A 189 4.59 -7.18 3.76
N HIS A 190 4.55 -7.72 2.54
CA HIS A 190 5.60 -8.64 2.11
C HIS A 190 5.79 -8.70 0.59
N GLN A 191 6.99 -9.07 0.17
CA GLN A 191 7.44 -9.38 -1.20
C GLN A 191 7.63 -8.18 -2.15
N PHE A 192 6.83 -7.14 -2.10
CA PHE A 192 7.00 -5.97 -2.97
C PHE A 192 8.26 -5.16 -2.61
N THR A 193 8.70 -4.33 -3.55
CA THR A 193 9.84 -3.43 -3.38
C THR A 193 9.38 -1.98 -3.23
N THR A 194 10.08 -1.19 -2.43
CA THR A 194 9.91 0.27 -2.37
C THR A 194 11.18 0.97 -2.83
N ASP A 195 11.04 2.08 -3.57
CA ASP A 195 12.17 2.82 -4.12
C ASP A 195 11.89 4.33 -4.15
N ASN A 196 12.94 5.15 -4.13
CA ASN A 196 12.87 6.60 -4.26
C ASN A 196 11.84 7.27 -3.33
N SER A 197 11.91 6.97 -2.02
CA SER A 197 10.98 7.54 -1.02
C SER A 197 11.11 9.06 -0.94
N PRO A 198 9.99 9.82 -0.92
CA PRO A 198 10.02 11.27 -0.70
C PRO A 198 10.49 11.66 0.70
N ALA A 199 10.17 10.84 1.72
CA ALA A 199 10.56 11.05 3.12
C ALA A 199 11.12 9.77 3.75
#